data_6ce874176bbec3204de16f3973814691
#
_entry.id   6ce874176bbec3204de16f3973814691
#
_cell.length_a   1.000
_cell.length_b   1.000
_cell.length_c   1.000
_cell.angle_alpha   90.00
_cell.angle_beta   90.00
_cell.angle_gamma   90.00
#
_symmetry.space_group_name_H-M   'P 1'
#
loop_
_entity.id
_entity.type
_entity.pdbx_description
1 polymer ?
#
loop_
_entity_poly.entity_id
_entity_poly.type
_entity_poly.pdbx_seq_one_letter_code
_entity_poly.pdbx_strand_id
1 'polypeptide(L)'
;MTPPSTAPDKPLTPRQAWQPFTPRGVAAFAHATLTRTVLVQLAVALLVAFSLLWFLRVAWSPVITEAIQHLPEAGLIQRGELIFTGESLERLAENKRLALVVDLASTRQAGHIADLEILFEKNRVVLRGPLGSWWQPYDARYNFSFNRAELGPWWGAWQWPILALVALATVVSLFVMWWSLALFYAPLVKLIAFFADRAVTWRGAWRLSAAALLPGAALVALALVMHGFGAVDLLGFALLYALHLLAGLIFNCTSPFFLPKFSEIASLKNPFGFYPSEGPAVKSLDAPETPARNPFTRRDGT
;
A
#
# COMPACT_ATOMS: atom_id res chain seq x y z
N MET A 1 -36.92 27.93 -22.34
CA MET A 1 -36.16 26.99 -21.50
C MET A 1 -34.68 27.20 -21.81
N THR A 2 -33.95 27.90 -20.97
CA THR A 2 -32.50 28.08 -21.04
C THR A 2 -31.82 26.76 -20.67
N PRO A 3 -30.90 26.21 -21.45
CA PRO A 3 -30.17 25.01 -21.08
C PRO A 3 -29.34 25.30 -19.80
N PRO A 4 -29.20 24.32 -18.89
CA PRO A 4 -28.43 24.50 -17.69
C PRO A 4 -26.98 24.83 -18.08
N SER A 5 -26.50 25.95 -17.58
CA SER A 5 -25.10 26.38 -17.66
C SER A 5 -24.24 25.29 -17.01
N THR A 6 -23.57 24.47 -17.82
CA THR A 6 -22.51 23.59 -17.33
C THR A 6 -21.34 24.48 -16.92
N ALA A 7 -21.26 24.77 -15.61
CA ALA A 7 -20.10 25.45 -15.05
C ALA A 7 -18.84 24.68 -15.46
N PRO A 8 -17.80 25.35 -15.98
CA PRO A 8 -16.56 24.67 -16.38
C PRO A 8 -15.98 23.92 -15.17
N ASP A 9 -15.64 22.63 -15.38
CA ASP A 9 -15.01 21.80 -14.36
C ASP A 9 -13.78 22.54 -13.82
N LYS A 10 -13.83 22.90 -12.55
CA LYS A 10 -12.72 23.60 -11.88
C LYS A 10 -11.44 22.82 -12.07
N PRO A 11 -10.35 23.44 -12.57
CA PRO A 11 -9.07 22.75 -12.76
C PRO A 11 -8.61 22.14 -11.43
N LEU A 12 -8.06 20.91 -11.50
CA LEU A 12 -7.54 20.17 -10.36
C LEU A 12 -6.49 21.02 -9.65
N THR A 13 -6.81 21.55 -8.46
CA THR A 13 -5.88 22.38 -7.72
C THR A 13 -4.79 21.50 -7.07
N PRO A 14 -3.54 21.98 -6.91
CA PRO A 14 -2.48 21.25 -6.21
C PRO A 14 -2.84 20.81 -4.78
N ARG A 15 -3.84 21.44 -4.16
CA ARG A 15 -4.33 21.08 -2.81
C ARG A 15 -4.99 19.70 -2.75
N GLN A 16 -5.53 19.18 -3.85
CA GLN A 16 -6.20 17.88 -3.88
C GLN A 16 -5.21 16.69 -3.82
N ALA A 17 -3.95 16.88 -4.16
CA ALA A 17 -2.92 15.85 -4.08
C ALA A 17 -2.45 15.49 -2.65
N TRP A 18 -3.22 15.85 -1.61
CA TRP A 18 -3.05 15.42 -0.23
C TRP A 18 -4.13 14.43 0.22
N GLN A 19 -5.09 14.09 -0.64
CA GLN A 19 -6.25 13.26 -0.31
C GLN A 19 -6.30 12.02 -1.20
N PRO A 20 -5.48 10.98 -0.94
CA PRO A 20 -5.45 9.77 -1.77
C PRO A 20 -6.67 8.86 -1.60
N PHE A 21 -7.66 9.23 -0.78
CA PHE A 21 -8.81 8.39 -0.45
C PHE A 21 -10.04 8.62 -1.35
N THR A 22 -9.90 9.43 -2.39
CA THR A 22 -10.93 9.63 -3.42
C THR A 22 -10.32 9.48 -4.82
N PRO A 23 -11.06 8.98 -5.83
CA PRO A 23 -10.52 8.85 -7.19
C PRO A 23 -10.03 10.19 -7.75
N ARG A 24 -10.71 11.30 -7.42
CA ARG A 24 -10.31 12.66 -7.80
C ARG A 24 -9.01 13.10 -7.11
N GLY A 25 -8.87 12.78 -5.83
CA GLY A 25 -7.64 13.04 -5.07
C GLY A 25 -6.45 12.25 -5.62
N VAL A 26 -6.66 10.97 -5.94
CA VAL A 26 -5.64 10.12 -6.58
C VAL A 26 -5.25 10.66 -7.95
N ALA A 27 -6.21 11.09 -8.78
CA ALA A 27 -5.93 11.70 -10.07
C ALA A 27 -5.03 12.94 -9.96
N ALA A 28 -5.18 13.74 -8.90
CA ALA A 28 -4.36 14.92 -8.67
C ALA A 28 -2.85 14.60 -8.48
N PHE A 29 -2.50 13.37 -8.07
CA PHE A 29 -1.10 12.93 -7.97
C PHE A 29 -0.39 12.82 -9.32
N ALA A 30 -1.12 12.69 -10.43
CA ALA A 30 -0.51 12.74 -11.76
C ALA A 30 0.32 14.02 -11.99
N HIS A 31 -0.08 15.12 -11.38
CA HIS A 31 0.56 16.43 -11.48
C HIS A 31 1.32 16.84 -10.21
N ALA A 32 1.34 16.01 -9.16
CA ALA A 32 2.05 16.28 -7.92
C ALA A 32 3.57 16.20 -8.11
N THR A 33 4.32 16.82 -7.20
CA THR A 33 5.77 16.63 -7.11
C THR A 33 6.08 15.24 -6.53
N LEU A 34 7.25 14.69 -6.88
CA LEU A 34 7.69 13.41 -6.32
C LEU A 34 7.77 13.47 -4.78
N THR A 35 8.31 14.58 -4.24
CA THR A 35 8.40 14.81 -2.79
C THR A 35 7.05 14.69 -2.11
N ARG A 36 6.00 15.29 -2.68
CA ARG A 36 4.65 15.19 -2.13
C ARG A 36 4.12 13.75 -2.16
N THR A 37 4.33 13.05 -3.26
CA THR A 37 3.94 11.63 -3.38
C THR A 37 4.62 10.79 -2.31
N VAL A 38 5.94 10.96 -2.13
CA VAL A 38 6.73 10.25 -1.11
C VAL A 38 6.26 10.59 0.30
N LEU A 39 5.99 11.87 0.61
CA LEU A 39 5.52 12.27 1.94
C LEU A 39 4.16 11.63 2.30
N VAL A 40 3.22 11.62 1.36
CA VAL A 40 1.92 10.99 1.60
C VAL A 40 2.05 9.46 1.72
N GLN A 41 2.89 8.84 0.89
CA GLN A 41 3.21 7.42 1.02
C GLN A 41 3.87 7.11 2.37
N LEU A 42 4.82 7.93 2.81
CA LEU A 42 5.48 7.75 4.11
C LEU A 42 4.47 7.83 5.26
N ALA A 43 3.55 8.79 5.23
CA ALA A 43 2.51 8.90 6.26
C ALA A 43 1.64 7.64 6.33
N VAL A 44 1.23 7.09 5.18
CA VAL A 44 0.43 5.85 5.13
C VAL A 44 1.29 4.62 5.50
N ALA A 45 2.56 4.56 5.09
CA ALA A 45 3.47 3.47 5.47
C ALA A 45 3.71 3.45 6.99
N LEU A 46 3.89 4.62 7.60
CA LEU A 46 4.02 4.74 9.06
C LEU A 46 2.73 4.33 9.78
N LEU A 47 1.55 4.66 9.23
CA LEU A 47 0.28 4.19 9.78
C LEU A 47 0.20 2.65 9.79
N VAL A 48 0.56 1.99 8.68
CA VAL A 48 0.59 0.52 8.58
C VAL A 48 1.62 -0.07 9.53
N ALA A 49 2.84 0.48 9.54
CA ALA A 49 3.91 0.01 10.43
C ALA A 49 3.51 0.14 11.91
N PHE A 50 2.91 1.27 12.31
CA PHE A 50 2.43 1.47 13.67
C PHE A 50 1.31 0.48 14.03
N SER A 51 0.36 0.23 13.12
CA SER A 51 -0.70 -0.77 13.34
C SER A 51 -0.13 -2.17 13.51
N LEU A 52 0.89 -2.54 12.71
CA LEU A 52 1.59 -3.82 12.85
C LEU A 52 2.34 -3.91 14.18
N LEU A 53 3.09 -2.87 14.56
CA LEU A 53 3.80 -2.85 15.85
C LEU A 53 2.85 -2.97 17.03
N TRP A 54 1.73 -2.24 16.97
CA TRP A 54 0.70 -2.32 17.99
C TRP A 54 0.14 -3.75 18.08
N PHE A 55 -0.18 -4.37 16.94
CA PHE A 55 -0.63 -5.76 16.89
C PHE A 55 0.40 -6.72 17.53
N LEU A 56 1.67 -6.65 17.13
CA LEU A 56 2.73 -7.49 17.68
C LEU A 56 2.90 -7.28 19.17
N ARG A 57 2.80 -6.03 19.63
CA ARG A 57 2.94 -5.68 21.04
C ARG A 57 1.80 -6.23 21.90
N VAL A 58 0.57 -6.20 21.39
CA VAL A 58 -0.61 -6.64 22.15
C VAL A 58 -0.84 -8.14 22.02
N ALA A 59 -0.63 -8.71 20.83
CA ALA A 59 -0.99 -10.10 20.55
C ALA A 59 0.17 -11.10 20.76
N TRP A 60 1.41 -10.73 20.39
CA TRP A 60 2.53 -11.68 20.37
C TRP A 60 3.51 -11.48 21.54
N SER A 61 3.86 -10.23 21.85
CA SER A 61 4.83 -9.96 22.92
C SER A 61 4.49 -10.59 24.27
N PRO A 62 3.23 -10.58 24.75
CA PRO A 62 2.90 -11.22 26.03
C PRO A 62 3.14 -12.73 25.98
N VAL A 63 2.72 -13.39 24.89
CA VAL A 63 2.89 -14.85 24.73
C VAL A 63 4.37 -15.23 24.70
N ILE A 64 5.20 -14.47 23.98
CA ILE A 64 6.66 -14.71 23.94
C ILE A 64 7.26 -14.54 25.34
N THR A 65 6.87 -13.48 26.05
CA THR A 65 7.39 -13.22 27.40
C THR A 65 6.98 -14.33 28.36
N GLU A 66 5.73 -14.77 28.34
CA GLU A 66 5.20 -15.85 29.13
C GLU A 66 5.88 -17.18 28.80
N ALA A 67 6.05 -17.50 27.51
CA ALA A 67 6.75 -18.71 27.07
C ALA A 67 8.20 -18.76 27.61
N ILE A 68 8.92 -17.64 27.57
CA ILE A 68 10.28 -17.57 28.12
C ILE A 68 10.28 -17.82 29.62
N GLN A 69 9.26 -17.37 30.36
CA GLN A 69 9.14 -17.61 31.81
C GLN A 69 8.88 -19.08 32.16
N HIS A 70 8.22 -19.83 31.27
CA HIS A 70 7.96 -21.26 31.43
C HIS A 70 9.09 -22.16 30.95
N LEU A 71 10.13 -21.60 30.29
CA LEU A 71 11.30 -22.40 29.93
C LEU A 71 12.04 -22.92 31.17
N PRO A 72 12.60 -24.14 31.09
CA PRO A 72 13.44 -24.67 32.15
C PRO A 72 14.72 -23.86 32.34
N GLU A 73 15.38 -24.02 33.47
CA GLU A 73 16.66 -23.36 33.75
C GLU A 73 17.80 -23.87 32.86
N ALA A 74 17.69 -25.12 32.38
CA ALA A 74 18.66 -25.75 31.48
C ALA A 74 17.98 -26.20 30.21
N GLY A 75 18.46 -25.71 29.05
CA GLY A 75 18.01 -26.07 27.73
C GLY A 75 18.95 -25.48 26.69
N LEU A 76 19.23 -26.22 25.62
CA LEU A 76 20.23 -25.85 24.66
C LEU A 76 19.89 -26.44 23.28
N ILE A 77 20.05 -25.65 22.24
CA ILE A 77 20.09 -26.15 20.86
C ILE A 77 21.55 -26.28 20.50
N GLN A 78 22.01 -27.51 20.30
CA GLN A 78 23.41 -27.82 19.99
C GLN A 78 23.51 -28.90 18.92
N ARG A 79 24.42 -28.70 17.98
CA ARG A 79 24.66 -29.61 16.83
C ARG A 79 23.40 -29.95 16.03
N GLY A 80 22.47 -29.01 15.96
CA GLY A 80 21.21 -29.19 15.22
C GLY A 80 20.12 -29.95 15.98
N GLU A 81 20.30 -30.17 17.30
CA GLU A 81 19.29 -30.80 18.14
C GLU A 81 18.92 -29.94 19.36
N LEU A 82 17.63 -29.92 19.69
CA LEU A 82 17.12 -29.32 20.92
C LEU A 82 17.26 -30.32 22.09
N ILE A 83 18.07 -29.94 23.06
CA ILE A 83 18.22 -30.62 24.36
C ILE A 83 17.34 -29.86 25.34
N PHE A 84 16.22 -30.44 25.71
CA PHE A 84 15.21 -29.84 26.56
C PHE A 84 14.96 -30.71 27.78
N THR A 85 14.95 -30.13 28.97
CA THR A 85 14.82 -30.85 30.23
C THR A 85 13.38 -30.90 30.77
N GLY A 86 12.43 -30.29 30.07
CA GLY A 86 10.99 -30.36 30.35
C GLY A 86 10.31 -31.60 29.78
N GLU A 87 8.99 -31.56 29.68
CA GLU A 87 8.21 -32.65 29.12
C GLU A 87 8.43 -32.75 27.58
N SER A 88 8.28 -33.98 27.06
CA SER A 88 8.43 -34.21 25.60
C SER A 88 7.40 -33.46 24.74
N LEU A 89 6.25 -33.14 25.32
CA LEU A 89 5.22 -32.27 24.76
C LEU A 89 4.84 -31.25 25.82
N GLU A 90 5.28 -30.01 25.64
CA GLU A 90 5.04 -28.95 26.61
C GLU A 90 4.53 -27.69 25.92
N ARG A 91 3.43 -27.15 26.40
CA ARG A 91 2.89 -25.87 25.94
C ARG A 91 3.46 -24.75 26.78
N LEU A 92 4.33 -23.93 26.18
CA LEU A 92 5.01 -22.85 26.90
C LEU A 92 4.08 -21.66 27.15
N ALA A 93 3.35 -21.20 26.13
CA ALA A 93 2.34 -20.15 26.23
C ALA A 93 1.46 -20.09 24.97
N GLU A 94 0.25 -19.58 25.11
CA GLU A 94 -0.66 -19.42 23.99
C GLU A 94 -1.69 -18.31 24.18
N ASN A 95 -2.15 -17.79 23.05
CA ASN A 95 -3.40 -17.07 22.93
C ASN A 95 -4.04 -17.41 21.55
N LYS A 96 -5.14 -16.75 21.19
CA LYS A 96 -5.80 -16.99 19.89
C LYS A 96 -4.94 -16.68 18.67
N ARG A 97 -3.85 -15.89 18.81
CA ARG A 97 -3.03 -15.40 17.69
C ARG A 97 -1.70 -16.14 17.56
N LEU A 98 -1.12 -16.56 18.68
CA LEU A 98 0.18 -17.20 18.74
C LEU A 98 0.19 -18.30 19.80
N ALA A 99 0.74 -19.46 19.47
CA ALA A 99 1.07 -20.51 20.42
C ALA A 99 2.53 -20.93 20.26
N LEU A 100 3.22 -21.14 21.38
CA LEU A 100 4.60 -21.62 21.47
C LEU A 100 4.60 -22.96 22.19
N VAL A 101 5.06 -24.02 21.52
CA VAL A 101 4.98 -25.40 22.01
C VAL A 101 6.30 -26.11 21.75
N VAL A 102 6.78 -26.89 22.71
CA VAL A 102 7.85 -27.87 22.53
C VAL A 102 7.21 -29.23 22.24
N ASP A 103 7.62 -29.90 21.17
CA ASP A 103 7.15 -31.25 20.75
C ASP A 103 8.32 -32.10 20.28
N LEU A 104 9.06 -32.66 21.22
CA LEU A 104 10.27 -33.46 20.94
C LEU A 104 9.95 -34.79 20.25
N ALA A 105 8.76 -35.31 20.45
CA ALA A 105 8.31 -36.57 19.86
C ALA A 105 7.63 -36.44 18.52
N SER A 106 7.41 -35.21 18.04
CA SER A 106 6.64 -34.91 16.81
C SER A 106 5.26 -35.60 16.78
N THR A 107 4.63 -35.69 17.96
CA THR A 107 3.39 -36.47 18.17
C THR A 107 2.13 -35.65 17.85
N ARG A 108 2.27 -34.34 17.76
CA ARG A 108 1.13 -33.46 17.58
C ARG A 108 0.62 -33.49 16.14
N GLN A 109 -0.41 -34.27 15.88
CA GLN A 109 -0.95 -34.51 14.54
C GLN A 109 -2.03 -33.53 14.28
N ALA A 110 -2.59 -32.69 14.51
CA ALA A 110 -3.63 -31.78 14.03
C ALA A 110 -4.48 -31.10 15.11
N GLY A 111 -4.75 -29.90 14.85
CA GLY A 111 -5.59 -29.00 15.63
C GLY A 111 -4.86 -27.68 15.83
N HIS A 112 -5.25 -26.65 15.09
CA HIS A 112 -4.72 -25.31 15.30
C HIS A 112 -5.35 -24.73 16.57
N ILE A 113 -4.51 -24.37 17.52
CA ILE A 113 -4.95 -23.69 18.76
C ILE A 113 -4.98 -22.18 18.55
N ALA A 114 -4.06 -21.68 17.69
CA ALA A 114 -3.85 -20.28 17.41
C ALA A 114 -3.77 -20.04 15.89
N ASP A 115 -3.84 -18.77 15.48
CA ASP A 115 -3.65 -18.36 14.09
C ASP A 115 -2.24 -18.75 13.57
N LEU A 116 -1.24 -18.74 14.45
CA LEU A 116 0.12 -19.21 14.21
C LEU A 116 0.61 -20.05 15.40
N GLU A 117 1.10 -21.24 15.12
CA GLU A 117 1.79 -22.10 16.08
C GLU A 117 3.27 -22.19 15.74
N ILE A 118 4.13 -22.00 16.71
CA ILE A 118 5.58 -22.25 16.62
C ILE A 118 5.88 -23.47 17.45
N LEU A 119 6.24 -24.57 16.77
CA LEU A 119 6.59 -25.82 17.43
C LEU A 119 8.11 -26.00 17.40
N PHE A 120 8.69 -26.21 18.55
CA PHE A 120 10.09 -26.55 18.74
C PHE A 120 10.21 -28.08 18.81
N GLU A 121 10.51 -28.70 17.67
CA GLU A 121 10.77 -30.14 17.60
C GLU A 121 12.23 -30.46 17.92
N LYS A 122 12.58 -31.74 18.01
CA LYS A 122 13.94 -32.17 18.38
C LYS A 122 15.03 -31.60 17.49
N ASN A 123 14.80 -31.52 16.16
CA ASN A 123 15.82 -31.14 15.16
C ASN A 123 15.44 -29.96 14.27
N ARG A 124 14.29 -29.37 14.49
CA ARG A 124 13.77 -28.27 13.68
C ARG A 124 12.74 -27.44 14.42
N VAL A 125 12.52 -26.22 13.91
CA VAL A 125 11.37 -25.39 14.25
C VAL A 125 10.31 -25.56 13.15
N VAL A 126 9.06 -25.69 13.54
CA VAL A 126 7.91 -25.75 12.61
C VAL A 126 7.00 -24.57 12.89
N LEU A 127 6.70 -23.79 11.85
CA LEU A 127 5.67 -22.76 11.85
C LEU A 127 4.43 -23.36 11.22
N ARG A 128 3.32 -23.42 11.96
CA ARG A 128 2.06 -23.99 11.49
C ARG A 128 0.95 -22.94 11.57
N GLY A 129 0.19 -22.82 10.51
CA GLY A 129 -0.98 -21.96 10.44
C GLY A 129 -2.05 -22.57 9.53
N PRO A 130 -3.23 -21.99 9.41
CA PRO A 130 -4.33 -22.50 8.57
C PRO A 130 -3.99 -22.60 7.08
N LEU A 131 -2.98 -21.85 6.62
CA LEU A 131 -2.53 -21.88 5.21
C LEU A 131 -1.48 -22.95 4.93
N GLY A 132 -1.05 -23.71 5.94
CA GLY A 132 -0.04 -24.75 5.82
C GLY A 132 1.01 -24.70 6.91
N SER A 133 2.06 -25.47 6.70
CA SER A 133 3.22 -25.52 7.62
C SER A 133 4.52 -25.29 6.86
N TRP A 134 5.44 -24.56 7.51
CA TRP A 134 6.81 -24.37 7.07
C TRP A 134 7.75 -24.82 8.19
N TRP A 135 8.88 -25.42 7.86
CA TRP A 135 9.84 -25.88 8.84
C TRP A 135 11.28 -25.49 8.47
N GLN A 136 12.10 -25.29 9.47
CA GLN A 136 13.51 -24.97 9.35
C GLN A 136 14.32 -25.85 10.30
N PRO A 137 15.30 -26.63 9.81
CA PRO A 137 16.19 -27.38 10.70
C PRO A 137 17.07 -26.43 11.49
N TYR A 138 17.44 -26.82 12.69
CA TYR A 138 18.44 -26.07 13.46
C TYR A 138 19.80 -26.20 12.78
N ASP A 139 20.51 -25.08 12.68
CA ASP A 139 21.85 -25.07 12.09
C ASP A 139 22.86 -25.68 13.08
N ALA A 140 23.47 -26.81 12.67
CA ALA A 140 24.43 -27.55 13.52
C ALA A 140 25.72 -26.76 13.83
N ARG A 141 25.98 -25.67 13.12
CA ARG A 141 27.16 -24.81 13.35
C ARG A 141 27.03 -23.90 14.55
N TYR A 142 25.80 -23.64 15.00
CA TYR A 142 25.54 -22.71 16.09
C TYR A 142 24.98 -23.42 17.32
N ASN A 143 25.36 -22.91 18.48
CA ASN A 143 24.78 -23.30 19.77
C ASN A 143 23.94 -22.14 20.29
N PHE A 144 22.72 -22.42 20.67
CA PHE A 144 21.79 -21.44 21.23
C PHE A 144 21.27 -21.92 22.56
N SER A 145 21.34 -21.07 23.56
CA SER A 145 20.71 -21.33 24.85
C SER A 145 19.19 -21.25 24.71
N PHE A 146 18.51 -22.34 25.03
CA PHE A 146 17.05 -22.41 25.01
C PHE A 146 16.53 -22.56 26.43
N ASN A 147 16.83 -21.58 27.27
CA ASN A 147 16.53 -21.59 28.68
C ASN A 147 16.10 -20.20 29.18
N ARG A 148 15.41 -20.16 30.32
CA ARG A 148 14.89 -18.95 30.94
C ARG A 148 15.98 -17.96 31.33
N ALA A 149 17.10 -18.47 31.86
CA ALA A 149 18.16 -17.64 32.44
C ALA A 149 18.83 -16.73 31.40
N GLU A 150 18.98 -17.19 30.17
CA GLU A 150 19.60 -16.43 29.08
C GLU A 150 18.60 -15.73 28.20
N LEU A 151 17.49 -16.40 27.83
CA LEU A 151 16.49 -15.81 26.94
C LEU A 151 15.69 -14.67 27.59
N GLY A 152 15.50 -14.68 28.89
CA GLY A 152 14.79 -13.60 29.59
C GLY A 152 15.49 -12.26 29.48
N PRO A 153 16.76 -12.11 29.91
CA PRO A 153 17.51 -10.88 29.72
C PRO A 153 17.69 -10.49 28.26
N TRP A 154 17.94 -11.47 27.38
CA TRP A 154 18.07 -11.24 25.94
C TRP A 154 16.79 -10.62 25.34
N TRP A 155 15.63 -11.19 25.63
CA TRP A 155 14.34 -10.67 25.17
C TRP A 155 14.06 -9.28 25.73
N GLY A 156 14.35 -9.06 27.01
CA GLY A 156 14.22 -7.74 27.63
C GLY A 156 15.04 -6.65 26.93
N ALA A 157 16.26 -6.99 26.52
CA ALA A 157 17.16 -6.06 25.82
C ALA A 157 16.77 -5.85 24.35
N TRP A 158 16.39 -6.93 23.65
CA TRP A 158 16.25 -6.90 22.19
C TRP A 158 14.82 -6.70 21.68
N GLN A 159 13.81 -6.80 22.52
CA GLN A 159 12.41 -6.64 22.11
C GLN A 159 12.16 -5.32 21.36
N TRP A 160 12.63 -4.19 21.89
CA TRP A 160 12.44 -2.89 21.26
C TRP A 160 13.26 -2.69 19.98
N PRO A 161 14.56 -3.03 19.94
CA PRO A 161 15.32 -3.06 18.68
C PRO A 161 14.67 -3.93 17.59
N ILE A 162 14.17 -5.13 17.93
CA ILE A 162 13.48 -6.02 16.98
C ILE A 162 12.22 -5.34 16.45
N LEU A 163 11.38 -4.77 17.31
CA LEU A 163 10.18 -4.05 16.86
C LEU A 163 10.53 -2.85 15.98
N ALA A 164 11.57 -2.09 16.31
CA ALA A 164 12.03 -0.99 15.46
C ALA A 164 12.51 -1.48 14.08
N LEU A 165 13.23 -2.59 14.04
CA LEU A 165 13.66 -3.22 12.78
C LEU A 165 12.46 -3.69 11.96
N VAL A 166 11.45 -4.29 12.58
CA VAL A 166 10.20 -4.70 11.92
C VAL A 166 9.48 -3.50 11.34
N ALA A 167 9.39 -2.38 12.07
CA ALA A 167 8.79 -1.14 11.56
C ALA A 167 9.53 -0.61 10.33
N LEU A 168 10.87 -0.53 10.42
CA LEU A 168 11.70 -0.07 9.30
C LEU A 168 11.54 -0.98 8.09
N ALA A 169 11.62 -2.31 8.28
CA ALA A 169 11.45 -3.29 7.23
C ALA A 169 10.06 -3.19 6.57
N THR A 170 9.01 -2.95 7.36
CA THR A 170 7.65 -2.74 6.86
C THR A 170 7.58 -1.50 5.97
N VAL A 171 8.09 -0.37 6.42
CA VAL A 171 8.08 0.88 5.63
C VAL A 171 8.85 0.69 4.32
N VAL A 172 10.07 0.13 4.37
CA VAL A 172 10.88 -0.11 3.17
C VAL A 172 10.18 -1.05 2.20
N SER A 173 9.63 -2.17 2.71
CA SER A 173 8.92 -3.16 1.89
C SER A 173 7.69 -2.56 1.21
N LEU A 174 6.91 -1.72 1.90
CA LEU A 174 5.76 -1.04 1.33
C LEU A 174 6.17 -0.10 0.20
N PHE A 175 7.24 0.69 0.36
CA PHE A 175 7.75 1.56 -0.70
C PHE A 175 8.18 0.75 -1.92
N VAL A 176 8.97 -0.29 -1.73
CA VAL A 176 9.42 -1.17 -2.82
C VAL A 176 8.22 -1.79 -3.53
N MET A 177 7.26 -2.31 -2.78
CA MET A 177 6.03 -2.91 -3.32
C MET A 177 5.19 -1.90 -4.10
N TRP A 178 4.90 -0.73 -3.52
CA TRP A 178 4.07 0.29 -4.18
C TRP A 178 4.73 0.82 -5.45
N TRP A 179 6.04 1.06 -5.45
CA TRP A 179 6.76 1.55 -6.62
C TRP A 179 6.83 0.51 -7.72
N SER A 180 7.05 -0.76 -7.37
CA SER A 180 7.03 -1.87 -8.31
C SER A 180 5.63 -2.06 -8.91
N LEU A 181 4.58 -2.12 -8.08
CA LEU A 181 3.21 -2.25 -8.57
C LEU A 181 2.77 -1.04 -9.42
N ALA A 182 3.20 0.16 -9.07
CA ALA A 182 2.93 1.35 -9.87
C ALA A 182 3.53 1.27 -11.28
N LEU A 183 4.68 0.60 -11.46
CA LEU A 183 5.25 0.33 -12.79
C LEU A 183 4.33 -0.58 -13.62
N PHE A 184 3.73 -1.59 -13.00
CA PHE A 184 2.78 -2.48 -13.68
C PHE A 184 1.44 -1.81 -13.97
N TYR A 185 0.96 -0.95 -13.09
CA TYR A 185 -0.32 -0.26 -13.27
C TYR A 185 -0.22 0.99 -14.17
N ALA A 186 0.94 1.62 -14.30
CA ALA A 186 1.10 2.82 -15.13
C ALA A 186 0.70 2.60 -16.60
N PRO A 187 1.03 1.48 -17.27
CA PRO A 187 0.52 1.18 -18.61
C PRO A 187 -1.01 1.08 -18.67
N LEU A 188 -1.63 0.45 -17.66
CA LEU A 188 -3.10 0.35 -17.56
C LEU A 188 -3.74 1.73 -17.43
N VAL A 189 -3.21 2.58 -16.54
CA VAL A 189 -3.66 3.97 -16.40
C VAL A 189 -3.51 4.77 -17.69
N LYS A 190 -2.40 4.57 -18.42
CA LYS A 190 -2.18 5.20 -19.74
C LYS A 190 -3.20 4.73 -20.75
N LEU A 191 -3.50 3.44 -20.80
CA LEU A 191 -4.48 2.85 -21.69
C LEU A 191 -5.88 3.40 -21.42
N ILE A 192 -6.31 3.41 -20.16
CA ILE A 192 -7.61 3.96 -19.76
C ILE A 192 -7.69 5.46 -20.10
N ALA A 193 -6.64 6.23 -19.78
CA ALA A 193 -6.59 7.65 -20.09
C ALA A 193 -6.70 7.91 -21.61
N PHE A 194 -6.04 7.09 -22.42
CA PHE A 194 -6.12 7.19 -23.89
C PHE A 194 -7.56 6.99 -24.39
N PHE A 195 -8.24 5.92 -23.99
CA PHE A 195 -9.62 5.67 -24.40
C PHE A 195 -10.64 6.67 -23.82
N ALA A 196 -10.31 7.29 -22.67
CA ALA A 196 -11.16 8.29 -22.05
C ALA A 196 -10.85 9.73 -22.52
N ASP A 197 -10.01 9.93 -23.54
CA ASP A 197 -9.53 11.25 -24.02
C ASP A 197 -8.93 12.10 -22.89
N ARG A 198 -8.08 11.48 -22.04
CA ARG A 198 -7.44 12.14 -20.90
C ARG A 198 -5.94 12.23 -21.08
N ALA A 199 -5.40 13.40 -20.74
CA ALA A 199 -3.97 13.65 -20.88
C ALA A 199 -3.21 13.25 -19.62
N VAL A 200 -2.23 12.34 -19.77
CA VAL A 200 -1.31 11.96 -18.69
C VAL A 200 0.06 11.58 -19.25
N THR A 201 1.12 12.03 -18.60
CA THR A 201 2.49 11.61 -18.91
C THR A 201 2.79 10.25 -18.27
N TRP A 202 3.82 9.53 -18.73
CA TRP A 202 4.26 8.29 -18.08
C TRP A 202 4.61 8.48 -16.60
N ARG A 203 5.34 9.54 -16.26
CA ARG A 203 5.65 9.89 -14.87
C ARG A 203 4.40 10.24 -14.06
N GLY A 204 3.41 10.88 -14.71
CA GLY A 204 2.12 11.18 -14.08
C GLY A 204 1.30 9.92 -13.83
N ALA A 205 1.23 9.01 -14.80
CA ALA A 205 0.55 7.73 -14.67
C ALA A 205 1.16 6.88 -13.54
N TRP A 206 2.50 6.81 -13.47
CA TRP A 206 3.18 6.10 -12.38
C TRP A 206 2.87 6.71 -11.01
N ARG A 207 2.91 8.05 -10.84
CA ARG A 207 2.57 8.71 -9.57
C ARG A 207 1.10 8.51 -9.17
N LEU A 208 0.19 8.58 -10.14
CA LEU A 208 -1.22 8.26 -9.93
C LEU A 208 -1.38 6.82 -9.45
N SER A 209 -0.75 5.85 -10.14
CA SER A 209 -0.81 4.44 -9.77
C SER A 209 -0.25 4.19 -8.37
N ALA A 210 0.88 4.83 -8.02
CA ALA A 210 1.48 4.73 -6.70
C ALA A 210 0.56 5.29 -5.60
N ALA A 211 -0.18 6.37 -5.89
CA ALA A 211 -1.17 6.93 -4.96
C ALA A 211 -2.45 6.09 -4.87
N ALA A 212 -2.84 5.42 -5.95
CA ALA A 212 -4.02 4.55 -6.00
C ALA A 212 -3.95 3.34 -5.07
N LEU A 213 -2.75 2.94 -4.63
CA LEU A 213 -2.55 1.82 -3.70
C LEU A 213 -2.74 2.23 -2.22
N LEU A 214 -2.71 3.52 -1.92
CA LEU A 214 -2.75 4.02 -0.53
C LEU A 214 -4.08 3.77 0.20
N PRO A 215 -5.26 3.89 -0.43
CA PRO A 215 -6.52 3.54 0.22
C PRO A 215 -6.57 2.08 0.67
N GLY A 216 -6.05 1.17 -0.17
CA GLY A 216 -5.92 -0.24 0.19
C GLY A 216 -5.00 -0.45 1.40
N ALA A 217 -3.84 0.23 1.43
CA ALA A 217 -2.92 0.15 2.56
C ALA A 217 -3.55 0.63 3.89
N ALA A 218 -4.35 1.70 3.85
CA ALA A 218 -5.11 2.13 5.03
C ALA A 218 -6.13 1.08 5.50
N LEU A 219 -6.72 0.34 4.56
CA LEU A 219 -7.60 -0.79 4.89
C LEU A 219 -6.84 -1.92 5.61
N VAL A 220 -5.61 -2.22 5.19
CA VAL A 220 -4.74 -3.19 5.90
C VAL A 220 -4.40 -2.71 7.30
N ALA A 221 -4.09 -1.43 7.49
CA ALA A 221 -3.85 -0.87 8.82
C ALA A 221 -5.08 -1.05 9.74
N LEU A 222 -6.27 -0.77 9.22
CA LEU A 222 -7.53 -0.99 9.94
C LEU A 222 -7.75 -2.48 10.24
N ALA A 223 -7.51 -3.37 9.27
CA ALA A 223 -7.65 -4.81 9.44
C ALA A 223 -6.73 -5.35 10.54
N LEU A 224 -5.46 -4.89 10.62
CA LEU A 224 -4.51 -5.24 11.69
C LEU A 224 -5.03 -4.82 13.06
N VAL A 225 -5.58 -3.61 13.17
CA VAL A 225 -6.16 -3.12 14.42
C VAL A 225 -7.38 -3.94 14.82
N MET A 226 -8.31 -4.19 13.90
CA MET A 226 -9.51 -5.00 14.18
C MET A 226 -9.15 -6.43 14.57
N HIS A 227 -8.15 -7.02 13.90
CA HIS A 227 -7.66 -8.36 14.22
C HIS A 227 -7.00 -8.40 15.60
N GLY A 228 -6.20 -7.39 15.95
CA GLY A 228 -5.58 -7.28 17.26
C GLY A 228 -6.58 -7.17 18.42
N PHE A 229 -7.66 -6.42 18.23
CA PHE A 229 -8.77 -6.35 19.19
C PHE A 229 -9.65 -7.62 19.23
N GLY A 230 -9.45 -8.58 18.32
CA GLY A 230 -10.31 -9.76 18.22
C GLY A 230 -11.67 -9.52 17.58
N ALA A 231 -11.88 -8.34 16.98
CA ALA A 231 -13.11 -8.00 16.25
C ALA A 231 -13.23 -8.78 14.94
N VAL A 232 -12.10 -9.21 14.38
CA VAL A 232 -12.02 -10.07 13.18
C VAL A 232 -11.09 -11.25 13.47
N ASP A 233 -11.49 -12.44 13.04
CA ASP A 233 -10.65 -13.63 13.04
C ASP A 233 -9.63 -13.62 11.87
N LEU A 234 -8.84 -14.67 11.75
CA LEU A 234 -7.85 -14.77 10.67
C LEU A 234 -8.50 -14.80 9.27
N LEU A 235 -9.67 -15.44 9.12
CA LEU A 235 -10.38 -15.49 7.85
C LEU A 235 -10.91 -14.12 7.45
N GLY A 236 -11.51 -13.39 8.38
CA GLY A 236 -11.93 -12.00 8.19
C GLY A 236 -10.76 -11.07 7.87
N PHE A 237 -9.61 -11.26 8.53
CA PHE A 237 -8.38 -10.54 8.21
C PHE A 237 -7.92 -10.83 6.78
N ALA A 238 -7.89 -12.11 6.37
CA ALA A 238 -7.52 -12.51 5.01
C ALA A 238 -8.46 -11.91 3.95
N LEU A 239 -9.77 -11.85 4.24
CA LEU A 239 -10.76 -11.22 3.38
C LEU A 239 -10.51 -9.70 3.24
N LEU A 240 -10.26 -9.00 4.33
CA LEU A 240 -9.91 -7.57 4.31
C LEU A 240 -8.59 -7.32 3.57
N TYR A 241 -7.62 -8.25 3.73
CA TYR A 241 -6.38 -8.22 2.97
C TYR A 241 -6.61 -8.44 1.46
N ALA A 242 -7.50 -9.33 1.06
CA ALA A 242 -7.89 -9.47 -0.35
C ALA A 242 -8.61 -8.21 -0.87
N LEU A 243 -9.46 -7.61 -0.06
CA LEU A 243 -10.21 -6.40 -0.41
C LEU A 243 -9.28 -5.19 -0.64
N HIS A 244 -8.12 -5.10 0.06
CA HIS A 244 -7.18 -3.99 -0.16
C HIS A 244 -6.56 -4.02 -1.58
N LEU A 245 -6.31 -5.21 -2.13
CA LEU A 245 -5.82 -5.37 -3.50
C LEU A 245 -6.87 -4.89 -4.51
N LEU A 246 -8.12 -5.27 -4.27
CA LEU A 246 -9.24 -4.84 -5.10
C LEU A 246 -9.43 -3.32 -5.03
N ALA A 247 -9.31 -2.72 -3.84
CA ALA A 247 -9.38 -1.27 -3.68
C ALA A 247 -8.31 -0.57 -4.53
N GLY A 248 -7.05 -1.02 -4.48
CA GLY A 248 -5.97 -0.49 -5.32
C GLY A 248 -6.28 -0.57 -6.81
N LEU A 249 -6.83 -1.69 -7.28
CA LEU A 249 -7.24 -1.86 -8.68
C LEU A 249 -8.39 -0.90 -9.05
N ILE A 250 -9.43 -0.80 -8.22
CA ILE A 250 -10.57 0.11 -8.46
C ILE A 250 -10.08 1.55 -8.60
N PHE A 251 -9.21 2.01 -7.72
CA PHE A 251 -8.66 3.37 -7.79
C PHE A 251 -7.80 3.57 -9.03
N ASN A 252 -7.00 2.58 -9.46
CA ASN A 252 -6.25 2.65 -10.72
C ASN A 252 -7.17 2.73 -11.95
N CYS A 253 -8.31 2.05 -11.93
CA CYS A 253 -9.26 2.07 -13.04
C CYS A 253 -10.13 3.33 -13.06
N THR A 254 -10.52 3.86 -11.90
CA THR A 254 -11.48 4.96 -11.81
C THR A 254 -10.83 6.35 -11.84
N SER A 255 -9.63 6.50 -11.24
CA SER A 255 -8.98 7.80 -11.13
C SER A 255 -8.61 8.45 -12.48
N PRO A 256 -8.24 7.71 -13.56
CA PRO A 256 -7.93 8.33 -14.85
C PRO A 256 -9.06 9.16 -15.44
N PHE A 257 -10.33 8.85 -15.14
CA PHE A 257 -11.48 9.61 -15.63
C PHE A 257 -11.55 11.05 -15.09
N PHE A 258 -10.86 11.34 -14.01
CA PHE A 258 -10.77 12.67 -13.38
C PHE A 258 -9.57 13.50 -13.84
N LEU A 259 -8.75 12.97 -14.77
CA LEU A 259 -7.67 13.73 -15.39
C LEU A 259 -8.21 14.78 -16.37
N PRO A 260 -7.47 15.87 -16.67
CA PRO A 260 -7.89 16.87 -17.66
C PRO A 260 -8.01 16.25 -19.06
N LYS A 261 -8.94 16.75 -19.85
CA LYS A 261 -9.09 16.31 -21.24
C LYS A 261 -7.93 16.79 -22.10
N PHE A 262 -7.60 16.00 -23.12
CA PHE A 262 -6.51 16.34 -24.03
C PHE A 262 -6.82 17.64 -24.80
N SER A 263 -8.06 17.84 -25.21
CA SER A 263 -8.54 19.04 -25.88
C SER A 263 -8.35 20.32 -25.05
N GLU A 264 -8.58 20.26 -23.73
CA GLU A 264 -8.39 21.42 -22.84
C GLU A 264 -6.91 21.83 -22.74
N ILE A 265 -5.99 20.85 -22.72
CA ILE A 265 -4.54 21.14 -22.67
C ILE A 265 -4.05 21.65 -24.02
N ALA A 266 -4.56 21.11 -25.13
CA ALA A 266 -4.19 21.55 -26.47
C ALA A 266 -4.59 23.01 -26.70
N SER A 267 -5.76 23.43 -26.23
CA SER A 267 -6.21 24.83 -26.31
C SER A 267 -5.32 25.79 -25.53
N LEU A 268 -4.85 25.37 -24.35
CA LEU A 268 -3.95 26.19 -23.50
C LEU A 268 -2.52 26.30 -24.07
N LYS A 269 -2.07 25.35 -24.88
CA LYS A 269 -0.73 25.32 -25.49
C LYS A 269 -0.66 25.89 -26.90
N ASN A 270 -1.78 26.27 -27.52
CA ASN A 270 -1.76 26.82 -28.84
C ASN A 270 -1.48 28.33 -28.81
N PRO A 271 -0.25 28.78 -29.09
CA PRO A 271 0.08 30.20 -29.10
C PRO A 271 -0.59 30.97 -30.27
N PHE A 272 -1.19 30.25 -31.23
CA PHE A 272 -1.92 30.81 -32.35
C PHE A 272 -3.44 30.68 -32.21
N GLY A 273 -3.92 30.21 -31.06
CA GLY A 273 -5.32 29.91 -30.77
C GLY A 273 -6.17 31.14 -30.53
N PHE A 274 -6.14 32.12 -31.41
CA PHE A 274 -7.23 33.06 -31.59
C PHE A 274 -8.26 32.46 -32.54
N TYR A 275 -8.99 31.46 -32.11
CA TYR A 275 -10.35 31.31 -32.58
C TYR A 275 -11.23 31.87 -31.47
N PRO A 276 -11.88 33.04 -31.69
CA PRO A 276 -12.95 33.43 -30.80
C PRO A 276 -13.99 32.31 -30.93
N SER A 277 -14.12 31.51 -29.84
CA SER A 277 -15.35 30.79 -29.62
C SER A 277 -16.47 31.81 -29.80
N GLU A 278 -17.28 31.64 -30.80
CA GLU A 278 -18.52 32.32 -31.09
C GLU A 278 -18.86 33.44 -30.08
N GLY A 279 -18.26 34.63 -30.29
CA GLY A 279 -18.76 35.84 -29.67
C GLY A 279 -20.21 36.03 -30.13
N PRO A 280 -21.06 36.65 -29.32
CA PRO A 280 -22.45 36.88 -29.67
C PRO A 280 -22.49 37.51 -31.05
N ALA A 281 -23.34 36.94 -31.94
CA ALA A 281 -23.51 37.38 -33.29
C ALA A 281 -23.58 38.92 -33.31
N VAL A 282 -22.52 39.53 -33.86
CA VAL A 282 -22.55 40.98 -34.13
C VAL A 282 -23.65 41.17 -35.14
N LYS A 283 -24.76 41.77 -34.71
CA LYS A 283 -25.78 42.26 -35.59
C LYS A 283 -25.07 43.08 -36.69
N SER A 284 -25.19 42.63 -37.94
CA SER A 284 -24.77 43.39 -39.10
C SER A 284 -25.49 44.74 -39.06
N LEU A 285 -24.79 45.77 -38.61
CA LEU A 285 -25.13 47.14 -38.94
C LEU A 285 -24.76 47.26 -40.41
N ASP A 286 -25.76 47.53 -41.25
CA ASP A 286 -25.62 47.85 -42.64
C ASP A 286 -24.58 48.97 -42.81
N ALA A 287 -23.35 48.57 -43.13
CA ALA A 287 -22.34 49.49 -43.61
C ALA A 287 -22.37 49.45 -45.16
N PRO A 288 -22.46 50.59 -45.84
CA PRO A 288 -22.46 50.61 -47.29
C PRO A 288 -21.16 50.04 -47.85
N GLU A 289 -21.28 49.06 -48.74
CA GLU A 289 -20.18 48.44 -49.45
C GLU A 289 -19.33 49.45 -50.17
N THR A 290 -18.21 49.82 -49.61
CA THR A 290 -17.14 50.47 -50.39
C THR A 290 -16.41 49.39 -51.16
N PRO A 291 -16.37 49.38 -52.50
CA PRO A 291 -15.71 48.33 -53.26
C PRO A 291 -14.20 48.30 -52.90
N ALA A 292 -13.73 47.14 -52.44
CA ALA A 292 -12.34 46.91 -52.12
C ALA A 292 -11.47 47.23 -53.38
N ARG A 293 -10.64 48.24 -53.25
CA ARG A 293 -9.71 48.67 -54.28
C ARG A 293 -8.61 47.60 -54.41
N ASN A 294 -8.65 46.93 -55.62
CA ASN A 294 -7.62 45.92 -55.91
C ASN A 294 -6.23 46.59 -56.02
N PRO A 295 -5.23 46.26 -55.19
CA PRO A 295 -3.92 46.89 -55.23
C PRO A 295 -3.08 46.53 -56.46
N PHE A 296 -3.56 45.66 -57.34
CA PHE A 296 -2.81 45.20 -58.51
C PHE A 296 -3.36 45.78 -59.86
N THR A 297 -4.27 46.72 -59.84
CA THR A 297 -4.65 47.39 -61.07
C THR A 297 -3.54 48.38 -61.46
N ARG A 298 -2.81 48.00 -62.52
CA ARG A 298 -1.76 48.75 -63.18
C ARG A 298 -2.34 50.06 -63.70
N ARG A 299 -1.79 51.20 -63.35
CA ARG A 299 -2.02 52.46 -63.99
C ARG A 299 -1.33 52.39 -65.35
N ASP A 300 -2.12 52.26 -66.40
CA ASP A 300 -1.63 52.59 -67.76
C ASP A 300 -1.59 54.10 -67.88
N GLY A 301 -0.40 54.58 -68.21
CA GLY A 301 -0.14 55.99 -68.31
C GLY A 301 -0.60 56.59 -69.61
N THR A 302 -0.80 57.85 -69.62
CA THR A 302 -0.40 58.85 -70.62
C THR A 302 0.00 60.10 -69.85
#